data_9c3837e92020a1fce92b341130d3b9e7
#
_entry.id   9c3837e92020a1fce92b341130d3b9e7
#
_cell.length_a   1.000
_cell.length_b   1.000
_cell.length_c   1.000
_cell.angle_alpha   90.00
_cell.angle_beta   90.00
_cell.angle_gamma   90.00
#
_symmetry.space_group_name_H-M   'P 1'
#
loop_
_entity.id
_entity.type
_entity.pdbx_description
1 polymer ?
#
loop_
_entity_poly.entity_id
_entity_poly.type
_entity_poly.pdbx_seq_one_letter_code
_entity_poly.pdbx_strand_id
1 'polypeptide(L)'
;EDYFLGGRGLNGWVAALSAQASDMSGWLLMGLPGAIYSFGSGQIWIAVGLFIGTVLNWVCISGRLRKYTIVANNSMTIPAFFENRYRDKKKILLLISSVVIVIFFLVYTASALAAGGKLFNTVFGLDYHIALAIGAAVILCYTFMGGFMAVCVTDFVQGTLMLIGLLV
;
A
#
# COMPACT_ATOMS: atom_id res chain seq x y z
N GLU A 1 17.05 -4.61 -10.18
CA GLU A 1 16.38 -5.37 -9.12
C GLU A 1 16.40 -4.59 -7.82
N ASP A 2 17.51 -3.94 -7.48
CA ASP A 2 17.70 -3.19 -6.23
C ASP A 2 16.73 -1.99 -6.12
N TYR A 3 16.53 -1.25 -7.20
CA TYR A 3 15.62 -0.11 -7.23
C TYR A 3 14.15 -0.49 -7.01
N PHE A 4 13.69 -1.63 -7.56
CA PHE A 4 12.29 -2.06 -7.50
C PHE A 4 11.96 -3.00 -6.34
N LEU A 5 12.96 -3.71 -5.79
CA LEU A 5 12.75 -4.72 -4.74
C LEU A 5 13.66 -4.52 -3.51
N GLY A 6 14.43 -3.43 -3.48
CA GLY A 6 15.38 -3.18 -2.39
C GLY A 6 16.40 -4.31 -2.20
N GLY A 7 16.83 -4.96 -3.29
CA GLY A 7 17.75 -6.10 -3.24
C GLY A 7 17.22 -7.33 -2.49
N ARG A 8 15.92 -7.33 -2.10
CA ARG A 8 15.28 -8.36 -1.26
C ARG A 8 15.93 -8.55 0.11
N GLY A 9 16.66 -7.54 0.57
CA GLY A 9 17.39 -7.54 1.85
C GLY A 9 16.66 -6.86 3.01
N LEU A 10 15.35 -6.56 2.86
CA LEU A 10 14.58 -5.90 3.90
C LEU A 10 14.46 -6.76 5.16
N ASN A 11 14.67 -6.14 6.31
CA ASN A 11 14.39 -6.76 7.60
C ASN A 11 12.87 -7.00 7.72
N GLY A 12 12.48 -8.11 8.35
CA GLY A 12 11.08 -8.49 8.54
C GLY A 12 10.22 -7.42 9.22
N TRP A 13 10.77 -6.66 10.17
CA TRP A 13 10.09 -5.54 10.83
C TRP A 13 9.81 -4.38 9.86
N VAL A 14 10.82 -4.02 9.06
CA VAL A 14 10.67 -2.96 8.05
C VAL A 14 9.65 -3.38 7.00
N ALA A 15 9.73 -4.62 6.52
CA ALA A 15 8.78 -5.15 5.53
C ALA A 15 7.34 -5.20 6.07
N ALA A 16 7.15 -5.62 7.33
CA ALA A 16 5.83 -5.70 7.94
C ALA A 16 5.21 -4.31 8.15
N LEU A 17 5.96 -3.35 8.71
CA LEU A 17 5.46 -1.99 8.92
C LEU A 17 5.27 -1.24 7.60
N SER A 18 6.14 -1.43 6.61
CA SER A 18 5.95 -0.83 5.28
C SER A 18 4.70 -1.40 4.59
N ALA A 19 4.51 -2.72 4.63
CA ALA A 19 3.29 -3.33 4.07
C ALA A 19 2.03 -2.79 4.76
N GLN A 20 2.05 -2.67 6.08
CA GLN A 20 0.92 -2.14 6.84
C GLN A 20 0.69 -0.65 6.56
N ALA A 21 1.75 0.17 6.54
CA ALA A 21 1.64 1.59 6.25
C ALA A 21 1.12 1.87 4.83
N SER A 22 1.55 1.06 3.86
CA SER A 22 1.07 1.16 2.47
C SER A 22 -0.41 0.75 2.32
N ASP A 23 -0.92 -0.12 3.18
CA ASP A 23 -2.33 -0.54 3.19
C ASP A 23 -3.21 0.46 3.94
N MET A 24 -2.64 1.25 4.87
CA MET A 24 -3.34 2.33 5.55
C MET A 24 -3.71 3.44 4.57
N SER A 25 -5.00 3.65 4.37
CA SER A 25 -5.54 4.68 3.48
C SER A 25 -6.32 5.74 4.27
N GLY A 26 -6.79 6.78 3.56
CA GLY A 26 -7.73 7.75 4.14
C GLY A 26 -9.01 7.11 4.68
N TRP A 27 -9.37 5.92 4.18
CA TRP A 27 -10.47 5.12 4.73
C TRP A 27 -10.22 4.72 6.18
N LEU A 28 -9.03 4.21 6.50
CA LEU A 28 -8.73 3.76 7.87
C LEU A 28 -8.69 4.94 8.86
N LEU A 29 -8.14 6.09 8.44
CA LEU A 29 -7.98 7.25 9.32
C LEU A 29 -9.24 8.09 9.48
N MET A 30 -10.05 8.22 8.44
CA MET A 30 -11.23 9.10 8.42
C MET A 30 -12.53 8.35 8.14
N GLY A 31 -12.51 7.40 7.22
CA GLY A 31 -13.70 6.68 6.78
C GLY A 31 -14.24 5.73 7.83
N LEU A 32 -13.39 4.91 8.44
CA LEU A 32 -13.83 3.95 9.44
C LEU A 32 -14.31 4.62 10.75
N PRO A 33 -13.60 5.59 11.35
CA PRO A 33 -14.12 6.34 12.47
C PRO A 33 -15.42 7.09 12.15
N GLY A 34 -15.50 7.72 10.97
CA GLY A 34 -16.72 8.38 10.50
C GLY A 34 -17.88 7.42 10.30
N ALA A 35 -17.63 6.22 9.77
CA ALA A 35 -18.65 5.18 9.63
C ALA A 35 -19.16 4.68 10.98
N ILE A 36 -18.27 4.47 11.97
CA ILE A 36 -18.65 4.08 13.33
C ILE A 36 -19.50 5.19 13.96
N TYR A 37 -19.12 6.45 13.80
CA TYR A 37 -19.87 7.59 14.31
C TYR A 37 -21.28 7.69 13.68
N SER A 38 -21.38 7.47 12.37
CA SER A 38 -22.65 7.66 11.63
C SER A 38 -23.58 6.45 11.69
N PHE A 39 -23.04 5.24 11.68
CA PHE A 39 -23.80 3.98 11.55
C PHE A 39 -23.71 3.08 12.79
N GLY A 40 -22.96 3.51 13.80
CA GLY A 40 -22.86 2.80 15.08
C GLY A 40 -21.77 1.72 15.13
N SER A 41 -21.66 1.08 16.29
CA SER A 41 -20.59 0.14 16.64
C SER A 41 -20.54 -1.13 15.80
N GLY A 42 -21.58 -1.43 15.01
CA GLY A 42 -21.57 -2.58 14.09
C GLY A 42 -20.44 -2.50 13.05
N GLN A 43 -19.96 -1.30 12.75
CA GLN A 43 -18.84 -1.09 11.81
C GLN A 43 -17.47 -1.57 12.35
N ILE A 44 -17.36 -1.84 13.65
CA ILE A 44 -16.15 -2.41 14.26
C ILE A 44 -15.81 -3.77 13.67
N TRP A 45 -16.80 -4.54 13.21
CA TRP A 45 -16.57 -5.82 12.55
C TRP A 45 -15.73 -5.72 11.28
N ILE A 46 -15.70 -4.57 10.63
CA ILE A 46 -14.80 -4.30 9.50
C ILE A 46 -13.34 -4.37 9.96
N ALA A 47 -12.99 -3.71 11.07
CA ALA A 47 -11.65 -3.75 11.62
C ALA A 47 -11.26 -5.17 12.07
N VAL A 48 -12.16 -5.90 12.71
CA VAL A 48 -11.95 -7.29 13.11
C VAL A 48 -11.70 -8.18 11.89
N GLY A 49 -12.52 -8.03 10.84
CA GLY A 49 -12.36 -8.76 9.59
C GLY A 49 -11.04 -8.48 8.89
N LEU A 50 -10.61 -7.21 8.84
CA LEU A 50 -9.31 -6.79 8.29
C LEU A 50 -8.15 -7.40 9.09
N PHE A 51 -8.21 -7.38 10.41
CA PHE A 51 -7.18 -7.98 11.27
C PHE A 51 -7.05 -9.49 11.01
N ILE A 52 -8.16 -10.22 11.07
CA ILE A 52 -8.17 -11.67 10.82
C ILE A 52 -7.69 -11.98 9.41
N GLY A 53 -8.17 -11.24 8.40
CA GLY A 53 -7.78 -11.40 7.01
C GLY A 53 -6.28 -11.19 6.79
N THR A 54 -5.72 -10.15 7.41
CA THR A 54 -4.26 -9.88 7.34
C THR A 54 -3.45 -11.00 7.96
N VAL A 55 -3.82 -11.48 9.16
CA VAL A 55 -3.15 -12.60 9.81
C VAL A 55 -3.20 -13.86 8.94
N LEU A 56 -4.37 -14.22 8.42
CA LEU A 56 -4.53 -15.38 7.54
C LEU A 56 -3.73 -15.25 6.25
N ASN A 57 -3.70 -14.06 5.66
CA ASN A 57 -2.90 -13.79 4.46
C ASN A 57 -1.41 -14.03 4.72
N TRP A 58 -0.87 -13.48 5.80
CA TRP A 58 0.54 -13.65 6.13
C TRP A 58 0.90 -15.09 6.50
N VAL A 59 0.08 -15.78 7.26
CA VAL A 59 0.34 -17.16 7.70
C VAL A 59 0.13 -18.17 6.56
N CYS A 60 -0.96 -18.04 5.80
CA CYS A 60 -1.37 -19.08 4.85
C CYS A 60 -0.90 -18.82 3.42
N ILE A 61 -0.85 -17.55 2.98
CA ILE A 61 -0.67 -17.20 1.56
C ILE A 61 0.74 -16.72 1.27
N SER A 62 1.29 -15.80 2.06
CA SER A 62 2.53 -15.10 1.73
C SER A 62 3.72 -16.05 1.48
N GLY A 63 3.94 -17.01 2.35
CA GLY A 63 5.03 -17.97 2.23
C GLY A 63 4.90 -18.90 1.01
N ARG A 64 3.67 -19.29 0.69
CA ARG A 64 3.38 -20.10 -0.50
C ARG A 64 3.57 -19.29 -1.77
N LEU A 65 3.01 -18.09 -1.81
CA LEU A 65 3.15 -17.18 -2.94
C LEU A 65 4.62 -16.89 -3.24
N ARG A 66 5.42 -16.61 -2.20
CA ARG A 66 6.86 -16.37 -2.35
C ARG A 66 7.59 -17.56 -3.00
N LYS A 67 7.29 -18.79 -2.55
CA LYS A 67 7.87 -20.01 -3.17
C LYS A 67 7.45 -20.15 -4.63
N TYR A 68 6.18 -19.94 -4.92
CA TYR A 68 5.66 -20.02 -6.29
C TYR A 68 6.22 -18.95 -7.23
N THR A 69 6.45 -17.72 -6.76
CA THR A 69 7.05 -16.67 -7.59
C THR A 69 8.49 -17.00 -7.97
N ILE A 70 9.25 -17.65 -7.08
CA ILE A 70 10.62 -18.12 -7.38
C ILE A 70 10.59 -19.19 -8.46
N VAL A 71 9.72 -20.20 -8.32
CA VAL A 71 9.56 -21.28 -9.32
C VAL A 71 9.04 -20.75 -10.66
N ALA A 72 8.18 -19.72 -10.63
CA ALA A 72 7.67 -19.05 -11.81
C ALA A 72 8.65 -17.99 -12.36
N ASN A 73 9.87 -18.41 -12.67
CA ASN A 73 10.93 -17.58 -13.25
C ASN A 73 11.26 -16.33 -12.43
N ASN A 74 11.24 -16.45 -11.11
CA ASN A 74 11.53 -15.35 -10.18
C ASN A 74 10.70 -14.08 -10.46
N SER A 75 9.43 -14.25 -10.73
CA SER A 75 8.51 -13.18 -11.12
C SER A 75 8.48 -12.05 -10.09
N MET A 76 8.74 -10.81 -10.53
CA MET A 76 8.79 -9.63 -9.66
C MET A 76 7.43 -8.98 -9.45
N THR A 77 6.50 -9.18 -10.36
CA THR A 77 5.16 -8.59 -10.32
C THR A 77 4.08 -9.66 -10.47
N ILE A 78 2.87 -9.37 -10.00
CA ILE A 78 1.72 -10.29 -10.15
C ILE A 78 1.39 -10.56 -11.63
N PRO A 79 1.38 -9.57 -12.54
CA PRO A 79 1.21 -9.85 -13.97
C PRO A 79 2.25 -10.81 -14.55
N ALA A 80 3.53 -10.61 -14.22
CA ALA A 80 4.60 -11.52 -14.65
C ALA A 80 4.45 -12.92 -14.02
N PHE A 81 3.97 -12.99 -12.78
CA PHE A 81 3.67 -14.26 -12.14
C PHE A 81 2.55 -15.01 -12.88
N PHE A 82 1.48 -14.35 -13.28
CA PHE A 82 0.41 -14.98 -14.05
C PHE A 82 0.91 -15.47 -15.43
N GLU A 83 1.67 -14.64 -16.15
CA GLU A 83 2.27 -15.04 -17.44
C GLU A 83 3.09 -16.32 -17.26
N ASN A 84 4.02 -16.34 -16.32
CA ASN A 84 4.91 -17.48 -16.10
C ASN A 84 4.18 -18.69 -15.53
N ARG A 85 3.24 -18.51 -14.60
CA ARG A 85 2.47 -19.60 -13.97
C ARG A 85 1.59 -20.34 -14.95
N TYR A 86 0.90 -19.60 -15.82
CA TYR A 86 -0.01 -20.17 -16.81
C TYR A 86 0.66 -20.41 -18.18
N ARG A 87 1.95 -20.11 -18.31
CA ARG A 87 2.71 -20.24 -19.56
C ARG A 87 2.03 -19.51 -20.72
N ASP A 88 1.53 -18.33 -20.50
CA ASP A 88 0.79 -17.55 -21.48
C ASP A 88 1.72 -16.98 -22.56
N LYS A 89 1.87 -17.73 -23.64
CA LYS A 89 2.71 -17.32 -24.80
C LYS A 89 2.23 -16.04 -25.47
N LYS A 90 0.96 -15.72 -25.38
CA LYS A 90 0.36 -14.51 -26.01
C LYS A 90 0.41 -13.28 -25.10
N LYS A 91 0.86 -13.44 -23.83
CA LYS A 91 0.95 -12.36 -22.84
C LYS A 91 -0.37 -11.64 -22.55
N ILE A 92 -1.50 -12.32 -22.82
CA ILE A 92 -2.84 -11.77 -22.62
C ILE A 92 -3.10 -11.55 -21.12
N LEU A 93 -2.76 -12.53 -20.27
CA LEU A 93 -2.91 -12.43 -18.83
C LEU A 93 -2.05 -11.32 -18.24
N LEU A 94 -0.81 -11.17 -18.73
CA LEU A 94 0.07 -10.08 -18.33
C LEU A 94 -0.56 -8.72 -18.70
N LEU A 95 -1.04 -8.57 -19.92
CA LEU A 95 -1.63 -7.32 -20.40
C LEU A 95 -2.89 -6.96 -19.60
N ILE A 96 -3.84 -7.88 -19.48
CA ILE A 96 -5.11 -7.62 -18.78
C ILE A 96 -4.83 -7.27 -17.31
N SER A 97 -4.03 -8.08 -16.61
CA SER A 97 -3.73 -7.81 -15.20
C SER A 97 -2.96 -6.51 -14.98
N SER A 98 -2.05 -6.15 -15.89
CA SER A 98 -1.34 -4.86 -15.84
C SER A 98 -2.28 -3.69 -16.03
N VAL A 99 -3.19 -3.75 -17.01
CA VAL A 99 -4.18 -2.68 -17.26
C VAL A 99 -5.10 -2.51 -16.05
N VAL A 100 -5.61 -3.60 -15.50
CA VAL A 100 -6.45 -3.57 -14.31
C VAL A 100 -5.70 -2.92 -13.14
N ILE A 101 -4.47 -3.36 -12.86
CA ILE A 101 -3.64 -2.79 -11.79
C ILE A 101 -3.44 -1.29 -12.01
N VAL A 102 -3.05 -0.86 -13.20
CA VAL A 102 -2.80 0.57 -13.49
C VAL A 102 -4.06 1.41 -13.24
N ILE A 103 -5.22 0.98 -13.74
CA ILE A 103 -6.47 1.72 -13.56
C ILE A 103 -6.83 1.84 -12.08
N PHE A 104 -6.82 0.74 -11.34
CA PHE A 104 -7.23 0.76 -9.94
C PHE A 104 -6.24 1.50 -9.05
N PHE A 105 -4.92 1.32 -9.27
CA PHE A 105 -3.92 2.06 -8.51
C PHE A 105 -3.87 3.55 -8.83
N LEU A 106 -4.22 3.95 -10.05
CA LEU A 106 -4.35 5.37 -10.40
C LEU A 106 -5.48 6.02 -9.58
N VAL A 107 -6.64 5.36 -9.51
CA VAL A 107 -7.78 5.84 -8.69
C VAL A 107 -7.42 5.83 -7.20
N TYR A 108 -6.74 4.78 -6.73
CA TYR A 108 -6.29 4.67 -5.34
C TYR A 108 -5.34 5.80 -4.95
N THR A 109 -4.32 6.07 -5.78
CA THR A 109 -3.35 7.15 -5.54
C THR A 109 -4.02 8.53 -5.56
N ALA A 110 -4.93 8.76 -6.51
CA ALA A 110 -5.70 10.01 -6.56
C ALA A 110 -6.53 10.22 -5.28
N SER A 111 -7.19 9.16 -4.81
CA SER A 111 -7.95 9.19 -3.56
C SER A 111 -7.06 9.47 -2.34
N ALA A 112 -5.89 8.86 -2.26
CA ALA A 112 -4.94 9.07 -1.17
C ALA A 112 -4.41 10.51 -1.14
N LEU A 113 -4.04 11.06 -2.29
CA LEU A 113 -3.61 12.46 -2.42
C LEU A 113 -4.72 13.43 -2.05
N ALA A 114 -5.95 13.17 -2.49
CA ALA A 114 -7.10 14.00 -2.15
C ALA A 114 -7.40 13.98 -0.64
N ALA A 115 -7.31 12.82 0.00
CA ALA A 115 -7.46 12.68 1.45
C ALA A 115 -6.36 13.45 2.20
N GLY A 116 -5.11 13.35 1.77
CA GLY A 116 -3.99 14.12 2.32
C GLY A 116 -4.19 15.62 2.18
N GLY A 117 -4.55 16.11 0.98
CA GLY A 117 -4.84 17.53 0.76
C GLY A 117 -5.95 18.05 1.66
N LYS A 118 -7.03 17.28 1.82
CA LYS A 118 -8.14 17.64 2.71
C LYS A 118 -7.73 17.68 4.19
N LEU A 119 -6.91 16.71 4.62
CA LEU A 119 -6.39 16.66 5.98
C LEU A 119 -5.55 17.91 6.30
N PHE A 120 -4.58 18.24 5.43
CA PHE A 120 -3.74 19.42 5.62
C PHE A 120 -4.53 20.73 5.57
N ASN A 121 -5.54 20.83 4.73
CA ASN A 121 -6.45 21.96 4.72
C ASN A 121 -7.21 22.11 6.04
N THR A 122 -7.72 21.01 6.59
CA THR A 122 -8.51 21.03 7.83
C THR A 122 -7.66 21.29 9.07
N VAL A 123 -6.46 20.72 9.15
CA VAL A 123 -5.59 20.82 10.33
C VAL A 123 -4.76 22.09 10.35
N PHE A 124 -4.21 22.49 9.21
CA PHE A 124 -3.27 23.60 9.09
C PHE A 124 -3.85 24.84 8.41
N GLY A 125 -5.08 24.77 7.89
CA GLY A 125 -5.71 25.88 7.16
C GLY A 125 -5.05 26.18 5.80
N LEU A 126 -4.22 25.27 5.28
CA LEU A 126 -3.58 25.42 3.98
C LEU A 126 -4.61 25.27 2.85
N ASP A 127 -4.39 26.02 1.75
CA ASP A 127 -5.19 25.80 0.55
C ASP A 127 -5.06 24.35 0.08
N TYR A 128 -6.20 23.75 -0.27
CA TYR A 128 -6.28 22.33 -0.67
C TYR A 128 -5.35 21.98 -1.84
N HIS A 129 -5.33 22.83 -2.86
CA HIS A 129 -4.51 22.57 -4.06
C HIS A 129 -3.02 22.71 -3.77
N ILE A 130 -2.65 23.65 -2.92
CA ILE A 130 -1.25 23.84 -2.49
C ILE A 130 -0.81 22.64 -1.65
N ALA A 131 -1.61 22.24 -0.68
CA ALA A 131 -1.32 21.07 0.17
C ALA A 131 -1.16 19.79 -0.65
N LEU A 132 -2.05 19.55 -1.62
CA LEU A 132 -2.00 18.42 -2.54
C LEU A 132 -0.73 18.46 -3.41
N ALA A 133 -0.40 19.62 -3.99
CA ALA A 133 0.78 19.77 -4.84
C ALA A 133 2.09 19.55 -4.08
N ILE A 134 2.20 20.11 -2.86
CA ILE A 134 3.37 19.90 -2.00
C ILE A 134 3.50 18.42 -1.62
N GLY A 135 2.42 17.78 -1.17
CA GLY A 135 2.41 16.37 -0.81
C GLY A 135 2.83 15.48 -1.98
N ALA A 136 2.24 15.69 -3.16
CA ALA A 136 2.61 14.97 -4.36
C ALA A 136 4.08 15.17 -4.74
N ALA A 137 4.58 16.40 -4.71
CA ALA A 137 5.97 16.70 -5.02
C ALA A 137 6.95 16.00 -4.08
N VAL A 138 6.69 16.02 -2.77
CA VAL A 138 7.52 15.35 -1.77
C VAL A 138 7.55 13.84 -2.02
N ILE A 139 6.39 13.21 -2.24
CA ILE A 139 6.29 11.77 -2.51
C ILE A 139 7.07 11.41 -3.77
N LEU A 140 6.88 12.15 -4.85
CA LEU A 140 7.59 11.92 -6.11
C LEU A 140 9.10 12.07 -5.93
N CYS A 141 9.56 13.13 -5.26
CA CYS A 141 10.99 13.37 -5.04
C CYS A 141 11.67 12.19 -4.33
N TYR A 142 11.19 11.76 -3.18
CA TYR A 142 11.86 10.67 -2.45
C TYR A 142 11.71 9.32 -3.16
N THR A 143 10.60 9.09 -3.85
CA THR A 143 10.39 7.85 -4.61
C THR A 143 11.34 7.76 -5.80
N PHE A 144 11.52 8.86 -6.55
CA PHE A 144 12.48 8.88 -7.67
C PHE A 144 13.92 8.76 -7.22
N MET A 145 14.30 9.38 -6.09
CA MET A 145 15.67 9.36 -5.60
C MET A 145 16.08 8.03 -4.99
N GLY A 146 15.19 7.37 -4.26
CA GLY A 146 15.56 6.20 -3.48
C GLY A 146 14.82 4.91 -3.81
N GLY A 147 13.86 4.95 -4.75
CA GLY A 147 13.10 3.78 -5.18
C GLY A 147 12.36 3.08 -4.05
N PHE A 148 12.21 1.77 -4.18
CA PHE A 148 11.45 0.94 -3.24
C PHE A 148 12.04 0.96 -1.82
N MET A 149 13.36 0.97 -1.68
CA MET A 149 14.01 0.98 -0.36
C MET A 149 13.69 2.27 0.42
N ALA A 150 13.74 3.43 -0.24
CA ALA A 150 13.40 4.70 0.39
C ALA A 150 11.93 4.73 0.84
N VAL A 151 11.02 4.22 0.00
CA VAL A 151 9.61 4.09 0.36
C VAL A 151 9.45 3.21 1.60
N CYS A 152 10.07 2.03 1.63
CA CYS A 152 9.99 1.12 2.79
C CYS A 152 10.52 1.73 4.09
N VAL A 153 11.61 2.51 4.02
CA VAL A 153 12.18 3.17 5.20
C VAL A 153 11.27 4.32 5.67
N THR A 154 10.75 5.14 4.76
CA THR A 154 9.80 6.20 5.12
C THR A 154 8.50 5.62 5.69
N ASP A 155 7.98 4.55 5.11
CA ASP A 155 6.82 3.84 5.61
C ASP A 155 7.05 3.26 7.01
N PHE A 156 8.25 2.72 7.27
CA PHE A 156 8.62 2.22 8.59
C PHE A 156 8.55 3.32 9.65
N VAL A 157 9.12 4.49 9.35
CA VAL A 157 9.08 5.65 10.27
C VAL A 157 7.66 6.15 10.47
N GLN A 158 6.93 6.33 9.38
CA GLN A 158 5.54 6.80 9.41
C GLN A 158 4.61 5.80 10.10
N GLY A 159 4.75 4.50 9.81
CA GLY A 159 3.99 3.43 10.46
C GLY A 159 4.25 3.35 11.97
N THR A 160 5.50 3.58 12.39
CA THR A 160 5.86 3.64 13.81
C THR A 160 5.20 4.87 14.48
N LEU A 161 5.26 6.04 13.84
CA LEU A 161 4.59 7.25 14.35
C LEU A 161 3.07 7.08 14.44
N MET A 162 2.46 6.45 13.43
CA MET A 162 1.03 6.14 13.46
C MET A 162 0.66 5.18 14.60
N LEU A 163 1.47 4.15 14.83
CA LEU A 163 1.26 3.22 15.93
C LEU A 163 1.32 3.93 17.29
N ILE A 164 2.31 4.80 17.49
CA ILE A 164 2.43 5.60 18.71
C ILE A 164 1.21 6.52 18.86
N GLY A 165 0.81 7.21 17.80
CA GLY A 165 -0.34 8.11 17.82
C GLY A 165 -1.68 7.41 18.09
N LEU A 166 -1.80 6.12 17.76
CA LEU A 166 -2.99 5.33 18.09
C LEU A 166 -3.03 4.84 19.55
N LEU A 167 -1.87 4.81 20.23
CA LEU A 167 -1.76 4.37 21.62
C LEU A 167 -1.88 5.51 22.64
N VAL A 168 -1.75 6.77 22.21
CA VAL A 168 -1.88 7.99 23.00
C VAL A 168 -3.27 8.59 22.88
#